data_9714333ac924155a0666901efdb19036
#
_entry.id   9714333ac924155a0666901efdb19036
#
_cell.length_a   1.000
_cell.length_b   1.000
_cell.length_c   1.000
_cell.angle_alpha   90.00
_cell.angle_beta   90.00
_cell.angle_gamma   90.00
#
_symmetry.space_group_name_H-M   'P 1'
#
loop_
_entity.id
_entity.type
_entity.pdbx_description
1 polymer ?
#
loop_
_entity_poly.entity_id
_entity_poly.type
_entity_poly.pdbx_seq_one_letter_code
_entity_poly.pdbx_strand_id
1 'polypeptide(L)'
;LLFVNISVGGTLTHFAAPPVLMIAEKWNFGMAYMFNNFGWKAIVGIVIANALYFIAFRKHFAGLANAETSSSKNIRWDEREDPIPYAVTLTHLGFLAFTVLTAHYPALFIGGFMFFIGFNQATGHHQNDVSMKSPLLVGFFLCGLVIHGGCQGWWIEPLLMAFQDNSIVLMVGATVLTAFNDNAAITYLASQAPGLSIT
;
A
#
# COMPACT_ATOMS: atom_id res chain seq x y z
N LEU A 1 -5.36 2.26 -14.20
CA LEU A 1 -5.55 3.44 -13.36
C LEU A 1 -5.71 3.07 -11.88
N LEU A 2 -6.60 2.13 -11.53
CA LEU A 2 -6.83 1.71 -10.14
C LEU A 2 -5.52 1.30 -9.44
N PHE A 3 -4.71 0.46 -10.08
CA PHE A 3 -3.42 0.03 -9.53
C PHE A 3 -2.46 1.21 -9.27
N VAL A 4 -2.40 2.17 -10.20
CA VAL A 4 -1.58 3.39 -10.03
C VAL A 4 -2.08 4.23 -8.84
N ASN A 5 -3.40 4.40 -8.73
CA ASN A 5 -4.00 5.14 -7.62
C ASN A 5 -3.73 4.49 -6.26
N ILE A 6 -3.79 3.16 -6.18
CA ILE A 6 -3.48 2.41 -4.95
C ILE A 6 -1.99 2.56 -4.61
N SER A 7 -1.10 2.39 -5.59
CA SER A 7 0.35 2.50 -5.37
C SER A 7 0.77 3.91 -4.93
N VAL A 8 0.27 4.94 -5.61
CA VAL A 8 0.55 6.34 -5.24
C VAL A 8 -0.13 6.71 -3.92
N GLY A 9 -1.36 6.25 -3.70
CA GLY A 9 -2.10 6.46 -2.45
C GLY A 9 -1.41 5.84 -1.23
N GLY A 10 -0.62 4.79 -1.41
CA GLY A 10 0.18 4.20 -0.33
C GLY A 10 1.20 5.15 0.30
N THR A 11 1.58 6.24 -0.39
CA THR A 11 2.49 7.26 0.15
C THR A 11 1.81 8.30 1.04
N LEU A 12 0.47 8.27 1.17
CA LEU A 12 -0.28 9.15 2.07
C LEU A 12 0.04 8.90 3.54
N THR A 13 0.39 7.67 3.86
CA THR A 13 0.66 7.25 5.25
C THR A 13 1.99 6.51 5.32
N HIS A 14 2.55 6.41 6.53
CA HIS A 14 3.82 5.70 6.74
C HIS A 14 3.66 4.17 6.81
N PHE A 15 2.46 3.63 6.76
CA PHE A 15 2.17 2.20 6.94
C PHE A 15 1.39 1.54 5.80
N ALA A 16 0.82 2.31 4.86
CA ALA A 16 -0.08 1.74 3.86
C ALA A 16 0.65 1.01 2.72
N ALA A 17 1.87 1.41 2.39
CA ALA A 17 2.67 0.77 1.35
C ALA A 17 3.88 0.03 1.93
N PRO A 18 4.15 -1.23 1.53
CA PRO A 18 5.31 -1.97 2.00
C PRO A 18 6.64 -1.24 1.85
N PRO A 19 6.95 -0.57 0.73
CA PRO A 19 8.20 0.19 0.60
C PRO A 19 8.36 1.27 1.66
N VAL A 20 7.28 2.00 1.97
CA VAL A 20 7.28 3.05 2.98
C VAL A 20 7.41 2.48 4.37
N LEU A 21 6.64 1.42 4.68
CA LEU A 21 6.68 0.75 5.98
C LEU A 21 8.10 0.29 6.37
N MET A 22 8.84 -0.27 5.40
CA MET A 22 10.19 -0.80 5.64
C MET A 22 11.23 0.26 5.98
N ILE A 23 11.03 1.51 5.55
CA ILE A 23 11.96 2.62 5.76
C ILE A 23 11.46 3.64 6.79
N ALA A 24 10.16 3.60 7.11
CA ALA A 24 9.51 4.60 7.95
C ALA A 24 10.16 4.71 9.33
N GLU A 25 10.47 3.59 9.95
CA GLU A 25 11.14 3.58 11.24
C GLU A 25 12.60 4.08 11.15
N LYS A 26 13.33 3.62 10.13
CA LYS A 26 14.74 3.97 9.94
C LYS A 26 14.94 5.46 9.67
N TRP A 27 14.03 6.09 8.94
CA TRP A 27 14.10 7.50 8.56
C TRP A 27 13.14 8.39 9.36
N ASN A 28 12.52 7.85 10.42
CA ASN A 28 11.55 8.57 11.26
C ASN A 28 10.39 9.20 10.47
N PHE A 29 9.88 8.49 9.47
CA PHE A 29 8.72 8.92 8.69
C PHE A 29 7.42 8.74 9.47
N GLY A 30 7.07 9.72 10.29
CA GLY A 30 5.76 9.74 10.95
C GLY A 30 4.63 10.15 9.98
N MET A 31 3.38 10.01 10.43
CA MET A 31 2.19 10.35 9.66
C MET A 31 2.23 11.78 9.12
N ALA A 32 2.53 12.75 10.00
CA ALA A 32 2.59 14.16 9.62
C ALA A 32 3.68 14.44 8.58
N TYR A 33 4.84 13.80 8.73
CA TYR A 33 5.95 13.93 7.78
C TYR A 33 5.53 13.41 6.39
N MET A 34 4.95 12.21 6.33
CA MET A 34 4.49 11.62 5.07
C MET A 34 3.45 12.49 4.38
N PHE A 35 2.46 12.96 5.12
CA PHE A 35 1.41 13.80 4.54
C PHE A 35 1.96 15.13 4.01
N ASN A 36 2.80 15.82 4.77
CA ASN A 36 3.33 17.13 4.40
C ASN A 36 4.34 17.07 3.25
N ASN A 37 5.12 16.00 3.13
CA ASN A 37 6.17 15.92 2.10
C ASN A 37 5.73 15.16 0.85
N PHE A 38 4.93 14.10 0.99
CA PHE A 38 4.53 13.20 -0.10
C PHE A 38 3.02 13.18 -0.32
N GLY A 39 2.21 13.19 0.75
CA GLY A 39 0.78 12.92 0.68
C GLY A 39 0.03 13.92 -0.20
N TRP A 40 0.23 15.21 -0.01
CA TRP A 40 -0.45 16.22 -0.83
C TRP A 40 -0.06 16.11 -2.32
N LYS A 41 1.22 15.79 -2.62
CA LYS A 41 1.69 15.56 -4.00
C LYS A 41 1.02 14.33 -4.60
N ALA A 42 0.87 13.28 -3.80
CA ALA A 42 0.16 12.07 -4.20
C ALA A 42 -1.31 12.36 -4.52
N ILE A 43 -2.00 13.13 -3.68
CA ILE A 43 -3.38 13.54 -3.93
C ILE A 43 -3.49 14.31 -5.26
N VAL A 44 -2.65 15.31 -5.47
CA VAL A 44 -2.64 16.09 -6.71
C VAL A 44 -2.37 15.17 -7.91
N GLY A 45 -1.38 14.29 -7.82
CA GLY A 45 -1.05 13.32 -8.87
C GLY A 45 -2.22 12.39 -9.21
N ILE A 46 -2.90 11.85 -8.20
CA ILE A 46 -4.08 11.00 -8.36
C ILE A 46 -5.23 11.76 -9.04
N VAL A 47 -5.50 12.99 -8.60
CA VAL A 47 -6.56 13.82 -9.20
C VAL A 47 -6.26 14.11 -10.66
N ILE A 48 -5.01 14.52 -10.98
CA ILE A 48 -4.61 14.78 -12.35
C ILE A 48 -4.70 13.51 -13.21
N ALA A 49 -4.18 12.38 -12.72
CA ALA A 49 -4.22 11.11 -13.44
C ALA A 49 -5.66 10.66 -13.74
N ASN A 50 -6.56 10.78 -12.75
CA ASN A 50 -7.97 10.44 -12.92
C ASN A 50 -8.66 11.40 -13.90
N ALA A 51 -8.38 12.71 -13.81
CA ALA A 51 -8.94 13.70 -14.73
C ALA A 51 -8.48 13.45 -16.19
N LEU A 52 -7.19 13.21 -16.39
CA LEU A 52 -6.66 12.89 -17.72
C LEU A 52 -7.25 11.60 -18.27
N TYR A 53 -7.38 10.58 -17.44
CA TYR A 53 -8.00 9.32 -17.81
C TYR A 53 -9.47 9.51 -18.20
N PHE A 54 -10.22 10.27 -17.40
CA PHE A 54 -11.61 10.59 -17.69
C PHE A 54 -11.76 11.35 -19.01
N ILE A 55 -10.92 12.36 -19.26
CA ILE A 55 -10.93 13.14 -20.50
C ILE A 55 -10.61 12.25 -21.70
N ALA A 56 -9.57 11.40 -21.60
CA ALA A 56 -9.15 10.52 -22.68
C ALA A 56 -10.22 9.47 -23.03
N PHE A 57 -10.90 8.91 -22.03
CA PHE A 57 -11.86 7.82 -22.20
C PHE A 57 -13.33 8.24 -22.04
N ARG A 58 -13.63 9.54 -22.00
CA ARG A 58 -15.00 10.05 -21.78
C ARG A 58 -16.07 9.46 -22.71
N LYS A 59 -15.69 9.14 -23.97
CA LYS A 59 -16.60 8.53 -24.94
C LYS A 59 -17.01 7.11 -24.54
N HIS A 60 -16.09 6.36 -23.94
CA HIS A 60 -16.36 5.01 -23.44
C HIS A 60 -17.27 5.04 -22.20
N PHE A 61 -17.07 6.03 -21.30
CA PHE A 61 -17.95 6.22 -20.14
C PHE A 61 -19.38 6.60 -20.57
N ALA A 62 -19.52 7.46 -21.58
CA ALA A 62 -20.84 7.78 -22.12
C ALA A 62 -21.55 6.56 -22.71
N GLY A 63 -20.79 5.66 -23.37
CA GLY A 63 -21.31 4.40 -23.86
C GLY A 63 -21.76 3.45 -22.75
N LEU A 64 -21.04 3.38 -21.65
CA LEU A 64 -21.42 2.57 -20.48
C LEU A 64 -22.68 3.10 -19.78
N ALA A 65 -22.79 4.41 -19.60
CA ALA A 65 -23.99 5.02 -19.02
C ALA A 65 -25.26 4.70 -19.84
N ASN A 66 -25.14 4.70 -21.17
CA ASN A 66 -26.25 4.31 -22.06
C ASN A 66 -26.54 2.80 -22.04
N ALA A 67 -25.52 1.97 -21.84
CA ALA A 67 -25.66 0.52 -21.73
C ALA A 67 -26.34 0.10 -20.41
N GLU A 68 -26.04 0.77 -19.30
CA GLU A 68 -26.73 0.54 -18.02
C GLU A 68 -28.22 0.81 -18.12
N THR A 69 -28.63 1.85 -18.84
CA THR A 69 -30.04 2.16 -19.05
C THR A 69 -30.78 1.06 -19.84
N SER A 70 -30.08 0.34 -20.71
CA SER A 70 -30.64 -0.72 -21.54
C SER A 70 -30.55 -2.12 -20.91
N SER A 71 -29.56 -2.35 -20.04
CA SER A 71 -29.26 -3.66 -19.43
C SER A 71 -29.66 -3.75 -17.95
N SER A 72 -30.31 -2.72 -17.40
CA SER A 72 -30.70 -2.62 -15.99
C SER A 72 -31.72 -3.66 -15.53
N LYS A 73 -31.82 -4.78 -16.22
CA LYS A 73 -32.84 -5.74 -15.84
C LYS A 73 -32.36 -6.99 -15.11
N ASN A 74 -31.09 -7.30 -14.91
CA ASN A 74 -30.82 -8.55 -14.18
C ASN A 74 -29.37 -8.84 -13.74
N ILE A 75 -28.53 -7.86 -13.44
CA ILE A 75 -27.32 -8.17 -12.67
C ILE A 75 -27.15 -7.14 -11.55
N ARG A 76 -27.91 -7.29 -10.51
CA ARG A 76 -27.58 -6.69 -9.21
C ARG A 76 -26.49 -7.54 -8.58
N TRP A 77 -25.28 -7.03 -8.62
CA TRP A 77 -24.10 -7.65 -8.00
C TRP A 77 -24.19 -7.67 -6.47
N ASP A 78 -25.21 -7.04 -5.88
CA ASP A 78 -25.26 -6.67 -4.48
C ASP A 78 -26.53 -7.11 -3.75
N GLU A 79 -27.33 -7.99 -4.31
CA GLU A 79 -28.41 -8.61 -3.52
C GLU A 79 -27.86 -9.82 -2.76
N ARG A 80 -27.10 -9.55 -1.69
CA ARG A 80 -27.08 -10.45 -0.56
C ARG A 80 -28.49 -10.47 0.03
N GLU A 81 -29.04 -11.64 0.23
CA GLU A 81 -30.34 -11.79 0.86
C GLU A 81 -30.42 -11.10 2.23
N ASP A 82 -29.26 -11.01 2.93
CA ASP A 82 -29.13 -10.31 4.20
C ASP A 82 -28.20 -9.10 4.11
N PRO A 83 -28.69 -7.87 4.45
CA PRO A 83 -27.81 -6.69 4.49
C PRO A 83 -26.77 -6.83 5.60
N ILE A 84 -25.54 -6.40 5.30
CA ILE A 84 -24.45 -6.43 6.30
C ILE A 84 -24.79 -5.45 7.43
N PRO A 85 -24.86 -5.92 8.71
CA PRO A 85 -25.10 -5.03 9.84
C PRO A 85 -23.99 -3.98 9.97
N TYR A 86 -24.35 -2.72 10.23
CA TYR A 86 -23.37 -1.67 10.50
C TYR A 86 -22.38 -2.01 11.61
N ALA A 87 -22.81 -2.80 12.60
CA ALA A 87 -21.93 -3.26 13.67
C ALA A 87 -20.75 -4.09 13.15
N VAL A 88 -20.95 -4.94 12.14
CA VAL A 88 -19.87 -5.72 11.50
C VAL A 88 -18.87 -4.78 10.84
N THR A 89 -19.35 -3.81 10.04
CA THR A 89 -18.49 -2.83 9.38
C THR A 89 -17.71 -1.97 10.38
N LEU A 90 -18.38 -1.48 11.42
CA LEU A 90 -17.72 -0.68 12.47
C LEU A 90 -16.66 -1.51 13.23
N THR A 91 -16.92 -2.78 13.49
CA THR A 91 -15.95 -3.66 14.13
C THR A 91 -14.72 -3.88 13.26
N HIS A 92 -14.87 -4.05 11.95
CA HIS A 92 -13.73 -4.10 11.03
C HIS A 92 -12.90 -2.81 11.05
N LEU A 93 -13.55 -1.66 11.01
CA LEU A 93 -12.87 -0.37 11.14
C LEU A 93 -12.16 -0.22 12.49
N GLY A 94 -12.76 -0.73 13.55
CA GLY A 94 -12.17 -0.79 14.89
C GLY A 94 -10.90 -1.63 14.92
N PHE A 95 -10.91 -2.83 14.33
CA PHE A 95 -9.71 -3.66 14.23
C PHE A 95 -8.63 -3.03 13.38
N LEU A 96 -8.99 -2.36 12.28
CA LEU A 96 -8.04 -1.62 11.46
C LEU A 96 -7.38 -0.50 12.28
N ALA A 97 -8.18 0.33 12.94
CA ALA A 97 -7.69 1.41 13.79
C ALA A 97 -6.80 0.87 14.93
N PHE A 98 -7.24 -0.20 15.59
CA PHE A 98 -6.47 -0.88 16.65
C PHE A 98 -5.10 -1.33 16.14
N THR A 99 -5.05 -2.00 14.99
CA THR A 99 -3.79 -2.48 14.39
C THR A 99 -2.84 -1.32 14.08
N VAL A 100 -3.34 -0.21 13.53
CA VAL A 100 -2.54 0.98 13.24
C VAL A 100 -1.99 1.63 14.52
N LEU A 101 -2.83 1.77 15.55
CA LEU A 101 -2.43 2.37 16.83
C LEU A 101 -1.45 1.50 17.61
N THR A 102 -1.53 0.19 17.47
CA THR A 102 -0.68 -0.78 18.18
C THR A 102 0.48 -1.30 17.34
N ALA A 103 0.76 -0.71 16.16
CA ALA A 103 1.76 -1.19 15.21
C ALA A 103 3.16 -1.37 15.84
N HIS A 104 3.54 -0.54 16.83
CA HIS A 104 4.80 -0.64 17.56
C HIS A 104 4.82 -1.71 18.67
N TYR A 105 3.68 -2.35 18.94
CA TYR A 105 3.55 -3.37 20.00
C TYR A 105 3.15 -4.74 19.40
N PRO A 106 4.13 -5.57 18.99
CA PRO A 106 3.85 -6.84 18.29
C PRO A 106 2.85 -7.75 19.01
N ALA A 107 2.94 -7.87 20.32
CA ALA A 107 2.02 -8.68 21.12
C ALA A 107 0.56 -8.21 21.00
N LEU A 108 0.34 -6.88 20.93
CA LEU A 108 -0.99 -6.31 20.85
C LEU A 108 -1.62 -6.49 19.47
N PHE A 109 -0.90 -6.15 18.40
CA PHE A 109 -1.47 -6.29 17.07
C PHE A 109 -1.63 -7.75 16.64
N ILE A 110 -0.74 -8.67 17.09
CA ILE A 110 -0.91 -10.11 16.85
C ILE A 110 -2.13 -10.63 17.61
N GLY A 111 -2.28 -10.25 18.89
CA GLY A 111 -3.48 -10.57 19.67
C GLY A 111 -4.75 -10.03 19.03
N GLY A 112 -4.76 -8.77 18.62
CA GLY A 112 -5.87 -8.14 17.90
C GLY A 112 -6.21 -8.88 16.60
N PHE A 113 -5.20 -9.31 15.86
CA PHE A 113 -5.39 -10.10 14.65
C PHE A 113 -6.01 -11.47 14.92
N MET A 114 -5.63 -12.15 16.01
CA MET A 114 -6.29 -13.40 16.41
C MET A 114 -7.77 -13.17 16.75
N PHE A 115 -8.09 -12.09 17.48
CA PHE A 115 -9.48 -11.70 17.73
C PHE A 115 -10.24 -11.38 16.45
N PHE A 116 -9.60 -10.69 15.50
CA PHE A 116 -10.18 -10.41 14.19
C PHE A 116 -10.55 -11.71 13.43
N ILE A 117 -9.66 -12.71 13.43
CA ILE A 117 -9.96 -14.01 12.81
C ILE A 117 -11.15 -14.67 13.49
N GLY A 118 -11.20 -14.67 14.83
CA GLY A 118 -12.33 -15.22 15.58
C GLY A 118 -13.64 -14.48 15.27
N PHE A 119 -13.60 -13.16 15.21
CA PHE A 119 -14.75 -12.33 14.82
C PHE A 119 -15.22 -12.65 13.40
N ASN A 120 -14.28 -12.74 12.44
CA ASN A 120 -14.60 -13.08 11.07
C ASN A 120 -15.25 -14.46 10.96
N GLN A 121 -14.76 -15.45 11.70
CA GLN A 121 -15.35 -16.78 11.75
C GLN A 121 -16.77 -16.77 12.34
N ALA A 122 -16.97 -16.00 13.41
CA ALA A 122 -18.27 -15.90 14.08
C ALA A 122 -19.33 -15.18 13.24
N THR A 123 -18.90 -14.27 12.37
CA THR A 123 -19.78 -13.46 11.49
C THR A 123 -19.69 -13.86 10.02
N GLY A 124 -19.24 -15.09 9.74
CA GLY A 124 -18.98 -15.59 8.38
C GLY A 124 -20.16 -15.52 7.43
N HIS A 125 -21.40 -15.62 7.93
CA HIS A 125 -22.62 -15.48 7.12
C HIS A 125 -22.80 -14.04 6.55
N HIS A 126 -22.19 -13.04 7.15
CA HIS A 126 -22.21 -11.65 6.66
C HIS A 126 -20.95 -11.27 5.88
N GLN A 127 -19.97 -12.15 5.76
CA GLN A 127 -18.65 -11.85 5.23
C GLN A 127 -18.27 -12.81 4.09
N ASN A 128 -17.29 -12.41 3.28
CA ASN A 128 -16.64 -13.32 2.36
C ASN A 128 -15.55 -14.12 3.10
N ASP A 129 -15.25 -15.31 2.61
CA ASP A 129 -14.17 -16.13 3.16
C ASP A 129 -12.83 -15.38 3.10
N VAL A 130 -12.14 -15.32 4.24
CA VAL A 130 -10.82 -14.70 4.34
C VAL A 130 -9.75 -15.71 3.89
N SER A 131 -9.15 -15.44 2.74
CA SER A 131 -7.99 -16.21 2.27
C SER A 131 -6.72 -15.73 2.97
N MET A 132 -6.18 -16.51 3.88
CA MET A 132 -4.92 -16.23 4.59
C MET A 132 -3.68 -16.46 3.72
N LYS A 133 -3.79 -17.22 2.63
CA LYS A 133 -2.66 -17.61 1.78
C LYS A 133 -1.94 -16.41 1.19
N SER A 134 -2.67 -15.48 0.59
CA SER A 134 -2.07 -14.31 -0.08
C SER A 134 -1.35 -13.37 0.88
N PRO A 135 -1.96 -12.91 2.00
CA PRO A 135 -1.27 -12.11 3.01
C PRO A 135 -0.02 -12.77 3.59
N LEU A 136 -0.08 -14.08 3.87
CA LEU A 136 1.08 -14.82 4.38
C LEU A 136 2.24 -14.87 3.37
N LEU A 137 1.94 -15.11 2.09
CA LEU A 137 2.97 -15.09 1.05
C LEU A 137 3.65 -13.71 0.94
N VAL A 138 2.88 -12.63 1.03
CA VAL A 138 3.43 -11.27 1.06
C VAL A 138 4.29 -11.05 2.30
N GLY A 139 3.84 -11.50 3.47
CA GLY A 139 4.63 -11.44 4.70
C GLY A 139 5.95 -12.18 4.60
N PHE A 140 5.95 -13.42 4.12
CA PHE A 140 7.17 -14.20 3.88
C PHE A 140 8.09 -13.55 2.84
N PHE A 141 7.53 -12.99 1.78
CA PHE A 141 8.30 -12.24 0.78
C PHE A 141 9.02 -11.05 1.42
N LEU A 142 8.31 -10.23 2.20
CA LEU A 142 8.91 -9.08 2.88
C LEU A 142 9.97 -9.49 3.91
N CYS A 143 9.71 -10.55 4.68
CA CYS A 143 10.72 -11.10 5.60
C CYS A 143 11.97 -11.57 4.85
N GLY A 144 11.80 -12.31 3.76
CA GLY A 144 12.90 -12.74 2.91
C GLY A 144 13.71 -11.56 2.35
N LEU A 145 13.01 -10.50 1.92
CA LEU A 145 13.63 -9.29 1.40
C LEU A 145 14.46 -8.57 2.47
N VAL A 146 13.97 -8.45 3.69
CA VAL A 146 14.71 -7.85 4.82
C VAL A 146 15.95 -8.66 5.15
N ILE A 147 15.82 -9.99 5.25
CA ILE A 147 16.95 -10.87 5.58
C ILE A 147 18.02 -10.84 4.48
N HIS A 148 17.61 -11.07 3.23
CA HIS A 148 18.56 -11.09 2.11
C HIS A 148 19.15 -9.71 1.81
N GLY A 149 18.30 -8.67 1.84
CA GLY A 149 18.73 -7.30 1.59
C GLY A 149 19.70 -6.79 2.68
N GLY A 150 19.44 -7.13 3.94
CA GLY A 150 20.35 -6.80 5.04
C GLY A 150 21.74 -7.42 4.90
N CYS A 151 21.86 -8.57 4.23
CA CYS A 151 23.13 -9.21 3.94
C CYS A 151 23.90 -8.59 2.75
N GLN A 152 23.30 -7.66 2.01
CA GLN A 152 23.87 -7.11 0.77
C GLN A 152 24.56 -5.75 0.94
N GLY A 153 24.58 -5.19 2.15
CA GLY A 153 25.15 -3.86 2.43
C GLY A 153 26.59 -3.72 1.94
N TRP A 154 27.39 -4.78 2.01
CA TRP A 154 28.83 -4.78 1.66
C TRP A 154 29.16 -4.32 0.24
N TRP A 155 28.27 -4.49 -0.73
CA TRP A 155 28.46 -4.03 -2.10
C TRP A 155 27.55 -2.86 -2.48
N ILE A 156 26.36 -2.78 -1.89
CA ILE A 156 25.38 -1.71 -2.17
C ILE A 156 25.86 -0.39 -1.60
N GLU A 157 26.37 -0.40 -0.37
CA GLU A 157 26.84 0.80 0.31
C GLU A 157 27.93 1.53 -0.48
N PRO A 158 29.03 0.91 -0.92
CA PRO A 158 30.03 1.57 -1.76
C PRO A 158 29.45 2.09 -3.08
N LEU A 159 28.53 1.33 -3.69
CA LEU A 159 27.89 1.75 -4.93
C LEU A 159 27.04 3.02 -4.73
N LEU A 160 26.21 3.06 -3.69
CA LEU A 160 25.39 4.22 -3.40
C LEU A 160 26.22 5.43 -3.00
N MET A 161 27.28 5.23 -2.22
CA MET A 161 28.22 6.29 -1.84
C MET A 161 28.93 6.90 -3.06
N ALA A 162 29.26 6.11 -4.07
CA ALA A 162 29.88 6.63 -5.28
C ALA A 162 29.00 7.62 -6.07
N PHE A 163 27.68 7.57 -5.85
CA PHE A 163 26.71 8.44 -6.51
C PHE A 163 25.96 9.39 -5.56
N GLN A 164 26.31 9.42 -4.26
CA GLN A 164 25.60 10.20 -3.25
C GLN A 164 25.52 11.71 -3.57
N ASP A 165 26.54 12.26 -4.22
CA ASP A 165 26.59 13.68 -4.57
C ASP A 165 25.73 14.05 -5.80
N ASN A 166 25.16 13.06 -6.48
CA ASN A 166 24.33 13.25 -7.66
C ASN A 166 22.94 12.65 -7.48
N SER A 167 22.05 13.42 -6.86
CA SER A 167 20.67 13.02 -6.60
C SER A 167 19.89 12.65 -7.87
N ILE A 168 20.22 13.25 -9.03
CA ILE A 168 19.57 12.91 -10.30
C ILE A 168 19.96 11.50 -10.75
N VAL A 169 21.23 11.13 -10.65
CA VAL A 169 21.70 9.78 -11.00
C VAL A 169 21.06 8.73 -10.09
N LEU A 170 20.98 9.00 -8.78
CA LEU A 170 20.32 8.11 -7.84
C LEU A 170 18.82 7.97 -8.15
N MET A 171 18.14 9.08 -8.44
CA MET A 171 16.71 9.06 -8.76
C MET A 171 16.43 8.30 -10.07
N VAL A 172 17.19 8.58 -11.12
CA VAL A 172 17.04 7.89 -12.42
C VAL A 172 17.40 6.42 -12.29
N GLY A 173 18.50 6.11 -11.60
CA GLY A 173 18.93 4.73 -11.34
C GLY A 173 17.88 3.94 -10.57
N ALA A 174 17.34 4.49 -9.49
CA ALA A 174 16.26 3.87 -8.72
C ALA A 174 15.01 3.68 -9.58
N THR A 175 14.63 4.67 -10.39
CA THR A 175 13.48 4.57 -11.29
C THR A 175 13.65 3.46 -12.32
N VAL A 176 14.82 3.35 -12.92
CA VAL A 176 15.12 2.26 -13.88
C VAL A 176 15.10 0.90 -13.18
N LEU A 177 15.73 0.79 -12.02
CA LEU A 177 15.77 -0.46 -11.26
C LEU A 177 14.36 -0.91 -10.82
N THR A 178 13.50 0.01 -10.39
CA THR A 178 12.13 -0.31 -9.99
C THR A 178 11.22 -0.68 -11.17
N ALA A 179 11.61 -0.37 -12.41
CA ALA A 179 10.90 -0.84 -13.59
C ALA A 179 11.07 -2.35 -13.83
N PHE A 180 12.15 -2.95 -13.32
CA PHE A 180 12.48 -4.37 -13.47
C PHE A 180 12.35 -5.17 -12.16
N ASN A 181 12.35 -4.49 -11.03
CA ASN A 181 12.28 -5.07 -9.70
C ASN A 181 11.15 -4.49 -8.87
N ASP A 182 10.85 -5.15 -7.76
CA ASP A 182 9.89 -4.66 -6.78
C ASP A 182 10.38 -3.37 -6.11
N ASN A 183 9.47 -2.40 -5.95
CA ASN A 183 9.77 -1.10 -5.33
C ASN A 183 10.23 -1.26 -3.87
N ALA A 184 9.69 -2.22 -3.13
CA ALA A 184 10.08 -2.47 -1.75
C ALA A 184 11.53 -2.92 -1.65
N ALA A 185 11.98 -3.79 -2.59
CA ALA A 185 13.35 -4.25 -2.65
C ALA A 185 14.33 -3.09 -2.85
N ILE A 186 14.11 -2.27 -3.88
CA ILE A 186 15.00 -1.14 -4.20
C ILE A 186 15.01 -0.11 -3.08
N THR A 187 13.84 0.23 -2.53
CA THR A 187 13.72 1.18 -1.42
C THR A 187 14.44 0.69 -0.17
N TYR A 188 14.29 -0.60 0.17
CA TYR A 188 14.97 -1.20 1.29
C TYR A 188 16.49 -1.20 1.10
N LEU A 189 16.97 -1.61 -0.06
CA LEU A 189 18.41 -1.63 -0.37
C LEU A 189 19.00 -0.20 -0.34
N ALA A 190 18.32 0.79 -0.91
CA ALA A 190 18.72 2.19 -0.83
C ALA A 190 18.83 2.69 0.61
N SER A 191 17.96 2.20 1.49
CA SER A 191 17.99 2.57 2.91
C SER A 191 19.19 2.01 3.68
N GLN A 192 19.94 1.06 3.12
CA GLN A 192 21.13 0.51 3.77
C GLN A 192 22.34 1.47 3.68
N ALA A 193 22.34 2.45 2.77
CA ALA A 193 23.46 3.38 2.64
C ALA A 193 23.50 4.34 3.85
N PRO A 194 24.61 4.36 4.61
CA PRO A 194 24.84 5.37 5.63
C PRO A 194 25.06 6.73 4.93
N GLY A 195 24.35 7.74 5.36
CA GLY A 195 24.54 9.11 4.83
C GLY A 195 23.53 9.57 3.77
N LEU A 196 22.65 8.71 3.24
CA LEU A 196 21.45 9.15 2.57
C LEU A 196 20.48 9.68 3.64
N SER A 197 20.86 10.80 4.27
CA SER A 197 19.93 11.53 5.13
C SER A 197 19.03 12.35 4.23
N ILE A 198 17.76 12.37 4.55
CA ILE A 198 16.79 13.25 3.92
C ILE A 198 17.05 14.65 4.45
N THR A 199 17.81 15.43 3.68
CA THR A 199 17.91 16.87 3.85
C THR A 199 16.80 17.54 3.04
#